data_6dde49d99b718cc9832b02464fc0508f
#
_entry.id   6dde49d99b718cc9832b02464fc0508f
#
_cell.length_a   1.000
_cell.length_b   1.000
_cell.length_c   1.000
_cell.angle_alpha   90.00
_cell.angle_beta   90.00
_cell.angle_gamma   90.00
#
_symmetry.space_group_name_H-M   'P 1'
#
loop_
_entity.id
_entity.type
_entity.pdbx_description
1 polymer ?
#
loop_
_entity_poly.entity_id
_entity_poly.type
_entity_poly.pdbx_seq_one_letter_code
_entity_poly.pdbx_strand_id
1 'polypeptide(L)'
;MKDFAAIDFETANSERSSVCSVGIVIVRNGEIVDSYYFLIKPEPEYYSYWNTQVHGLTMEDTMNARVFPEVWAEIAPKIEGLPLVAHNSPFDESCLKAAFQMYQMDYPDYQFFC
;
A
#
# COMPACT_ATOMS: atom_id res chain seq x y z
N MET A 1 4.75 -20.17 6.94
CA MET A 1 5.28 -19.27 5.90
C MET A 1 6.44 -18.48 6.48
N LYS A 2 7.62 -18.63 5.92
CA LYS A 2 8.83 -18.02 6.47
C LYS A 2 9.33 -16.83 5.66
N ASP A 3 9.01 -16.77 4.38
CA ASP A 3 9.40 -15.68 3.49
C ASP A 3 8.13 -15.00 2.98
N PHE A 4 7.98 -13.72 3.30
CA PHE A 4 6.81 -12.96 2.87
C PHE A 4 7.07 -11.45 3.05
N ALA A 5 6.22 -10.66 2.44
CA ALA A 5 6.17 -9.22 2.70
C ALA A 5 4.82 -8.90 3.35
N ALA A 6 4.86 -8.34 4.54
CA ALA A 6 3.67 -7.82 5.18
C ALA A 6 3.39 -6.44 4.60
N ILE A 7 2.13 -6.15 4.27
CA ILE A 7 1.75 -4.90 3.64
C ILE A 7 0.52 -4.30 4.34
N ASP A 8 0.52 -2.98 4.47
CA ASP A 8 -0.57 -2.26 5.14
C ASP A 8 -0.77 -0.91 4.46
N PHE A 9 -1.96 -0.71 3.88
CA PHE A 9 -2.34 0.53 3.22
C PHE A 9 -3.27 1.36 4.10
N GLU A 10 -3.13 2.68 4.01
CA GLU A 10 -4.15 3.61 4.48
C GLU A 10 -4.72 4.35 3.28
N THR A 11 -6.04 4.62 3.31
CA THR A 11 -6.72 5.34 2.24
C THR A 11 -7.20 6.71 2.72
N ALA A 12 -7.17 7.70 1.82
CA ALA A 12 -7.58 9.06 2.15
C ALA A 12 -9.10 9.19 2.25
N ASN A 13 -9.84 8.41 1.47
CA ASN A 13 -11.29 8.47 1.40
C ASN A 13 -11.86 7.07 1.13
N SER A 14 -13.15 7.00 0.80
CA SER A 14 -13.82 5.71 0.59
C SER A 14 -13.43 5.00 -0.70
N GLU A 15 -12.74 5.69 -1.62
CA GLU A 15 -12.25 5.07 -2.85
C GLU A 15 -11.00 4.26 -2.54
N ARG A 16 -11.00 2.97 -2.90
CA ARG A 16 -9.86 2.08 -2.59
C ARG A 16 -8.57 2.50 -3.28
N SER A 17 -8.67 3.21 -4.41
CA SER A 17 -7.50 3.74 -5.13
C SER A 17 -6.81 4.88 -4.39
N SER A 18 -7.47 5.49 -3.39
CA SER A 18 -6.95 6.67 -2.70
C SER A 18 -5.92 6.34 -1.63
N VAL A 19 -5.06 5.37 -1.88
CA VAL A 19 -4.00 5.00 -0.94
C VAL A 19 -3.13 6.22 -0.65
N CYS A 20 -2.92 6.50 0.63
CA CYS A 20 -2.15 7.68 1.08
C CYS A 20 -0.92 7.30 1.89
N SER A 21 -0.79 6.03 2.28
CA SER A 21 0.43 5.51 2.86
C SER A 21 0.50 4.01 2.66
N VAL A 22 1.70 3.46 2.68
CA VAL A 22 1.94 2.03 2.64
C VAL A 22 3.10 1.67 3.55
N GLY A 23 2.89 0.68 4.41
CA GLY A 23 3.94 0.07 5.22
C GLY A 23 4.28 -1.31 4.66
N ILE A 24 5.56 -1.62 4.59
CA ILE A 24 6.07 -2.91 4.10
C ILE A 24 7.06 -3.45 5.11
N VAL A 25 6.92 -4.73 5.47
CA VAL A 25 7.91 -5.43 6.31
C VAL A 25 8.32 -6.69 5.56
N ILE A 26 9.61 -6.83 5.29
CA ILE A 26 10.16 -8.00 4.59
C ILE A 26 10.62 -9.00 5.62
N VAL A 27 10.11 -10.23 5.51
CA VAL A 27 10.47 -11.34 6.40
C VAL A 27 11.14 -12.44 5.57
N ARG A 28 12.33 -12.88 6.00
CA ARG A 28 13.09 -13.97 5.38
C ARG A 28 13.49 -14.96 6.47
N ASN A 29 13.24 -16.23 6.23
CA ASN A 29 13.55 -17.29 7.20
C ASN A 29 12.94 -17.00 8.57
N GLY A 30 11.75 -16.40 8.61
CA GLY A 30 11.04 -16.08 9.83
C GLY A 30 11.57 -14.85 10.57
N GLU A 31 12.50 -14.11 9.99
CA GLU A 31 13.08 -12.92 10.62
C GLU A 31 12.82 -11.67 9.79
N ILE A 32 12.56 -10.55 10.48
CA ILE A 32 12.41 -9.26 9.81
C ILE A 32 13.78 -8.80 9.33
N VAL A 33 13.93 -8.64 8.02
CA VAL A 33 15.21 -8.21 7.42
C VAL A 33 15.15 -6.78 6.91
N ASP A 34 13.94 -6.22 6.71
CA ASP A 34 13.81 -4.86 6.21
C ASP A 34 12.40 -4.34 6.50
N SER A 35 12.26 -3.02 6.56
CA SER A 35 10.95 -2.40 6.69
C SER A 35 10.96 -1.03 6.00
N TYR A 36 9.81 -0.67 5.41
CA TYR A 36 9.66 0.58 4.66
C TYR A 36 8.32 1.22 4.97
N TYR A 37 8.28 2.54 4.92
CA TYR A 37 7.04 3.29 5.04
C TYR A 37 7.09 4.45 4.05
N PHE A 38 6.04 4.57 3.22
CA PHE A 38 5.96 5.61 2.23
C PHE A 38 4.64 6.35 2.33
N LEU A 39 4.70 7.67 2.30
CA LEU A 39 3.52 8.47 2.05
C LEU A 39 3.25 8.51 0.55
N ILE A 40 1.99 8.57 0.17
CA ILE A 40 1.56 8.55 -1.23
C ILE A 40 0.56 9.69 -1.44
N LYS A 41 0.73 10.44 -2.51
CA LYS A 41 -0.28 11.43 -2.90
C LYS A 41 -1.48 10.66 -3.43
N PRO A 42 -2.64 10.72 -2.74
CA PRO A 42 -3.78 9.87 -3.11
C PRO A 42 -4.49 10.34 -4.37
N GLU A 43 -5.15 9.39 -5.05
CA GLU A 43 -5.99 9.68 -6.20
C GLU A 43 -7.30 8.91 -6.07
N PRO A 44 -8.46 9.56 -5.92
CA PRO A 44 -8.65 11.03 -5.90
C PRO A 44 -8.10 11.68 -4.63
N GLU A 45 -7.63 12.93 -4.81
CA GLU A 45 -6.92 13.64 -3.74
C GLU A 45 -7.87 14.47 -2.86
N TYR A 46 -8.67 13.77 -2.06
CA TYR A 46 -9.42 14.42 -0.99
C TYR A 46 -9.45 13.48 0.22
N TYR A 47 -9.60 14.05 1.41
CA TYR A 47 -9.61 13.27 2.65
C TYR A 47 -10.98 13.29 3.28
N SER A 48 -11.50 12.12 3.65
CA SER A 48 -12.73 12.05 4.43
C SER A 48 -12.39 12.17 5.90
N TYR A 49 -13.32 12.77 6.64
CA TYR A 49 -13.19 12.90 8.08
C TYR A 49 -12.93 11.54 8.75
N TRP A 50 -13.71 10.53 8.37
CA TRP A 50 -13.64 9.21 8.99
C TRP A 50 -12.30 8.52 8.75
N ASN A 51 -11.78 8.62 7.54
CA ASN A 51 -10.48 8.04 7.23
C ASN A 51 -9.37 8.71 8.04
N THR A 52 -9.39 10.03 8.11
CA THR A 52 -8.41 10.79 8.91
C THR A 52 -8.49 10.42 10.39
N GLN A 53 -9.70 10.18 10.93
CA GLN A 53 -9.84 9.74 12.32
C GLN A 53 -9.16 8.40 12.57
N VAL A 54 -9.12 7.51 11.58
CA VAL A 54 -8.50 6.19 11.70
C VAL A 54 -6.97 6.28 11.70
N HIS A 55 -6.38 7.02 10.73
CA HIS A 55 -4.93 6.99 10.54
C HIS A 55 -4.20 8.30 10.84
N GLY A 56 -4.94 9.38 11.05
CA GLY A 56 -4.35 10.67 11.42
C GLY A 56 -3.72 11.47 10.29
N LEU A 57 -3.73 10.95 9.05
CA LEU A 57 -3.13 11.65 7.92
C LEU A 57 -4.12 12.65 7.32
N THR A 58 -3.59 13.77 6.83
CA THR A 58 -4.35 14.83 6.18
C THR A 58 -3.73 15.17 4.83
N MET A 59 -4.41 16.04 4.08
CA MET A 59 -3.90 16.48 2.79
C MET A 59 -2.51 17.12 2.93
N GLU A 60 -2.26 17.86 4.01
CA GLU A 60 -0.96 18.49 4.22
C GLU A 60 0.18 17.47 4.28
N ASP A 61 -0.09 16.28 4.82
CA ASP A 61 0.93 15.26 4.96
C ASP A 61 1.36 14.67 3.61
N THR A 62 0.45 14.61 2.64
CA THR A 62 0.69 13.88 1.39
C THR A 62 0.64 14.73 0.13
N MET A 63 0.30 16.03 0.23
CA MET A 63 0.17 16.89 -0.95
C MET A 63 1.47 16.99 -1.76
N ASN A 64 2.61 16.83 -1.12
CA ASN A 64 3.92 16.85 -1.77
C ASN A 64 4.57 15.47 -1.86
N ALA A 65 3.83 14.42 -1.54
CA ALA A 65 4.34 13.06 -1.64
C ALA A 65 4.32 12.58 -3.11
N ARG A 66 5.07 11.51 -3.37
CA ARG A 66 5.07 10.89 -4.68
C ARG A 66 3.72 10.20 -4.95
N VAL A 67 3.34 10.12 -6.22
CA VAL A 67 2.14 9.39 -6.64
C VAL A 67 2.41 7.88 -6.57
N PHE A 68 1.33 7.10 -6.57
CA PHE A 68 1.42 5.65 -6.42
C PHE A 68 2.40 4.97 -7.39
N PRO A 69 2.38 5.26 -8.71
CA PRO A 69 3.30 4.59 -9.62
C PRO A 69 4.78 4.76 -9.25
N GLU A 70 5.15 5.95 -8.77
CA GLU A 70 6.53 6.21 -8.38
C GLU A 70 6.92 5.43 -7.12
N VAL A 71 6.02 5.40 -6.14
CA VAL A 71 6.25 4.64 -4.90
C VAL A 71 6.32 3.15 -5.21
N TRP A 72 5.40 2.65 -6.03
CA TRP A 72 5.36 1.22 -6.34
C TRP A 72 6.56 0.77 -7.15
N ALA A 73 7.10 1.63 -8.02
CA ALA A 73 8.33 1.33 -8.74
C ALA A 73 9.50 1.05 -7.79
N GLU A 74 9.49 1.69 -6.61
CA GLU A 74 10.52 1.44 -5.60
C GLU A 74 10.23 0.17 -4.80
N ILE A 75 8.96 -0.12 -4.53
CA ILE A 75 8.54 -1.29 -3.73
C ILE A 75 8.66 -2.59 -4.52
N ALA A 76 8.21 -2.61 -5.78
CA ALA A 76 8.04 -3.83 -6.56
C ALA A 76 9.28 -4.74 -6.57
N PRO A 77 10.50 -4.24 -6.81
CA PRO A 77 11.66 -5.13 -6.79
C PRO A 77 11.97 -5.71 -5.40
N LYS A 78 11.56 -5.02 -4.33
CA LYS A 78 11.83 -5.47 -2.97
C LYS A 78 10.94 -6.64 -2.56
N ILE A 79 9.77 -6.77 -3.15
CA ILE A 79 8.78 -7.82 -2.82
C ILE A 79 8.66 -8.87 -3.90
N GLU A 80 9.48 -8.82 -4.95
CA GLU A 80 9.40 -9.74 -6.06
C GLU A 80 9.54 -11.18 -5.59
N GLY A 81 8.59 -12.03 -6.02
CA GLY A 81 8.60 -13.43 -5.66
C GLY A 81 8.07 -13.75 -4.28
N LEU A 82 7.72 -12.74 -3.48
CA LEU A 82 7.21 -12.97 -2.12
C LEU A 82 5.68 -12.94 -2.11
N PRO A 83 5.06 -13.83 -1.32
CA PRO A 83 3.64 -13.66 -1.02
C PRO A 83 3.44 -12.43 -0.15
N LEU A 84 2.28 -11.79 -0.29
CA LEU A 84 1.91 -10.62 0.51
C LEU A 84 0.98 -11.05 1.64
N VAL A 85 1.24 -10.55 2.82
CA VAL A 85 0.43 -10.85 4.02
C VAL A 85 -0.13 -9.53 4.55
N ALA A 86 -1.42 -9.52 4.86
CA ALA A 86 -2.07 -8.34 5.42
C ALA A 86 -3.06 -8.77 6.50
N HIS A 87 -3.25 -7.91 7.50
CA HIS A 87 -4.17 -8.20 8.60
C HIS A 87 -5.60 -8.41 8.10
N ASN A 88 -6.05 -7.59 7.15
CA ASN A 88 -7.34 -7.74 6.47
C ASN A 88 -7.06 -7.77 4.97
N SER A 89 -6.54 -8.90 4.48
CA SER A 89 -6.03 -9.00 3.12
C SER A 89 -7.03 -8.62 2.02
N PRO A 90 -8.35 -8.90 2.14
CA PRO A 90 -9.29 -8.42 1.12
C PRO A 90 -9.27 -6.90 0.95
N PHE A 91 -9.08 -6.15 2.04
CA PHE A 91 -8.99 -4.69 1.96
C PHE A 91 -7.72 -4.26 1.22
N ASP A 92 -6.56 -4.73 1.66
CA ASP A 92 -5.28 -4.33 1.07
C ASP A 92 -5.15 -4.79 -0.37
N GLU A 93 -5.64 -6.00 -0.68
CA GLU A 93 -5.66 -6.49 -2.05
C GLU A 93 -6.53 -5.61 -2.94
N SER A 94 -7.72 -5.21 -2.46
CA SER A 94 -8.60 -4.35 -3.24
C SER A 94 -7.99 -2.95 -3.45
N CYS A 95 -7.28 -2.42 -2.45
CA CYS A 95 -6.56 -1.15 -2.57
C CYS A 95 -5.48 -1.24 -3.64
N LEU A 96 -4.68 -2.29 -3.61
CA LEU A 96 -3.58 -2.46 -4.57
C LEU A 96 -4.11 -2.60 -5.99
N LYS A 97 -5.14 -3.43 -6.19
CA LYS A 97 -5.77 -3.59 -7.51
C LYS A 97 -6.37 -2.29 -8.01
N ALA A 98 -7.09 -1.55 -7.13
CA ALA A 98 -7.71 -0.29 -7.50
C ALA A 98 -6.66 0.76 -7.88
N ALA A 99 -5.54 0.83 -7.16
CA ALA A 99 -4.46 1.76 -7.48
C ALA A 99 -3.82 1.43 -8.82
N PHE A 100 -3.56 0.15 -9.10
CA PHE A 100 -3.05 -0.28 -10.40
C PHE A 100 -4.01 0.10 -11.52
N GLN A 101 -5.31 -0.13 -11.32
CA GLN A 101 -6.33 0.19 -12.31
C GLN A 101 -6.43 1.71 -12.56
N MET A 102 -6.37 2.51 -11.48
CA MET A 102 -6.44 3.97 -11.57
C MET A 102 -5.36 4.53 -12.49
N TYR A 103 -4.17 3.97 -12.43
CA TYR A 103 -3.02 4.42 -13.22
C TYR A 103 -2.75 3.56 -14.44
N GLN A 104 -3.69 2.66 -14.80
CA GLN A 104 -3.60 1.81 -16.00
C GLN A 104 -2.32 0.99 -16.04
N MET A 105 -1.96 0.42 -14.89
CA MET A 105 -0.78 -0.42 -14.74
C MET A 105 -1.19 -1.91 -14.78
N ASP A 106 -0.32 -2.75 -15.36
CA ASP A 106 -0.54 -4.20 -15.39
C ASP A 106 -0.32 -4.80 -14.01
N TYR A 107 -1.32 -5.52 -13.51
CA TYR A 107 -1.27 -6.10 -12.18
C TYR A 107 -0.60 -7.49 -12.23
N PRO A 108 0.49 -7.71 -11.46
CA PRO A 108 1.27 -8.96 -11.54
C PRO A 108 0.66 -10.18 -10.83
N ASP A 109 -0.61 -10.14 -10.44
CA ASP A 109 -1.28 -11.24 -9.73
C ASP A 109 -0.59 -11.59 -8.41
N TYR A 110 -0.34 -10.60 -7.59
CA TYR A 110 0.22 -10.82 -6.26
C TYR A 110 -0.66 -11.77 -5.45
N GLN A 111 -0.03 -12.70 -4.73
CA GLN A 111 -0.74 -13.66 -3.87
C GLN A 111 -0.87 -13.07 -2.47
N PHE A 112 -2.11 -12.92 -2.00
CA PHE A 112 -2.41 -12.35 -0.68
C PHE A 112 -2.85 -13.41 0.30
N PHE A 113 -2.38 -13.26 1.55
CA PHE A 113 -2.77 -14.13 2.67
C PHE A 113 -3.06 -13.27 3.89
N CYS A 114 -3.95 -13.76 4.75
CA CYS A 114 -4.24 -13.11 6.03
C CYS A 114 -3.31 -13.57 7.13
#